data_08628906378ff5201737fa7b909169c0
#
_entry.id   08628906378ff5201737fa7b909169c0
#
_cell.length_a   1.000
_cell.length_b   1.000
_cell.length_c   1.000
_cell.angle_alpha   90.00
_cell.angle_beta   90.00
_cell.angle_gamma   90.00
#
_symmetry.space_group_name_H-M   'P 1'
#
loop_
_entity.id
_entity.type
_entity.pdbx_description
1 polymer ?
#
loop_
_entity_poly.entity_id
_entity_poly.type
_entity_poly.pdbx_seq_one_letter_code
_entity_poly.pdbx_strand_id
1 'polypeptide(L)'
;YTAPMYNSKTPYTELAYWGTLFANDERAENDLHIMTTQNIFPSFNFTLEYDRVGANGMLENEKVDNRTFMAAVNHLGKKYQMHGGYIYNKMSKGENGGIVDNFWIRDTTVGSREIDVRLKDASTLIKKNTVFLDQTYRIPFNFIQKMKDRKVLKKENAYRDSVIATGDSIAIAAMEVLLAEKQESRAVKSADTLNTDITTAFIGHSSEYSTYRKIYEDKIGLEDTEARNLYNNKFYINPTASADSIRVMKFENKLFI
;
A
#
# COMPACT_ATOMS: atom_id res chain seq x y z
N TYR A 1 -0.66 -0.84 -8.12
CA TYR A 1 0.52 -0.36 -7.37
C TYR A 1 0.47 -0.86 -5.94
N THR A 2 1.56 -1.36 -5.42
CA THR A 2 1.72 -1.85 -4.04
C THR A 2 2.82 -1.03 -3.38
N ALA A 3 2.59 -0.58 -2.14
CA ALA A 3 3.60 0.19 -1.41
C ALA A 3 4.77 -0.72 -1.01
N PRO A 4 6.01 -0.37 -1.36
CA PRO A 4 7.19 -1.11 -0.93
C PRO A 4 7.50 -0.85 0.54
N MET A 5 8.19 -1.80 1.19
CA MET A 5 8.71 -1.62 2.53
C MET A 5 10.18 -1.23 2.48
N TYR A 6 10.52 -0.15 3.17
CA TYR A 6 11.90 0.33 3.28
C TYR A 6 12.41 0.21 4.71
N ASN A 7 13.72 0.03 4.84
CA ASN A 7 14.44 0.11 6.10
C ASN A 7 15.80 0.76 5.84
N SER A 8 15.83 2.07 5.94
CA SER A 8 17.00 2.89 5.60
C SER A 8 17.70 3.38 6.87
N LYS A 9 18.99 3.11 7.02
CA LYS A 9 19.78 3.61 8.15
C LYS A 9 20.02 5.13 8.08
N THR A 10 19.99 5.68 6.88
CA THR A 10 20.13 7.11 6.59
C THR A 10 18.94 7.59 5.79
N PRO A 11 18.51 8.84 5.92
CA PRO A 11 17.51 9.40 5.02
C PRO A 11 17.95 9.24 3.55
N TYR A 12 17.04 8.77 2.73
CA TYR A 12 17.25 8.62 1.30
C TYR A 12 16.19 9.42 0.55
N THR A 13 16.63 10.21 -0.42
CA THR A 13 15.74 10.97 -1.30
C THR A 13 16.18 10.74 -2.73
N GLU A 14 15.23 10.41 -3.58
CA GLU A 14 15.40 10.25 -5.02
C GLU A 14 14.53 11.25 -5.75
N LEU A 15 15.13 11.90 -6.74
CA LEU A 15 14.47 12.77 -7.71
C LEU A 15 14.92 12.35 -9.09
N ALA A 16 14.00 11.82 -9.87
CA ALA A 16 14.29 11.42 -11.23
C ALA A 16 13.30 12.11 -12.19
N TYR A 17 13.82 12.55 -13.32
CA TYR A 17 13.02 13.15 -14.38
C TYR A 17 13.49 12.60 -15.73
N TRP A 18 12.54 12.12 -16.50
CA TRP A 18 12.74 11.69 -17.89
C TRP A 18 11.74 12.43 -18.76
N GLY A 19 12.21 12.94 -19.88
CA GLY A 19 11.32 13.60 -20.83
C GLY A 19 11.91 14.82 -21.50
N THR A 20 11.06 15.51 -22.23
CA THR A 20 11.38 16.73 -22.96
C THR A 20 11.33 17.95 -22.05
N LEU A 21 12.47 18.32 -21.44
CA LEU A 21 12.63 19.58 -20.72
C LEU A 21 12.82 20.72 -21.74
N PHE A 22 12.05 21.79 -21.59
CA PHE A 22 12.15 23.02 -22.42
C PHE A 22 11.84 22.86 -23.91
N ALA A 23 11.40 21.70 -24.37
CA ALA A 23 10.91 21.55 -25.71
C ALA A 23 9.42 21.95 -25.77
N ASN A 24 9.11 22.91 -26.61
CA ASN A 24 7.73 23.24 -26.97
C ASN A 24 7.26 22.23 -28.04
N ASP A 25 7.41 20.94 -27.74
CA ASP A 25 7.08 19.89 -28.66
C ASP A 25 5.64 19.43 -28.44
N GLU A 26 4.89 19.33 -29.52
CA GLU A 26 3.52 18.82 -29.51
C GLU A 26 3.45 17.37 -28.98
N ARG A 27 4.56 16.63 -29.04
CA ARG A 27 4.71 15.25 -28.55
C ARG A 27 5.41 15.17 -27.19
N ALA A 28 5.36 16.24 -26.40
CA ALA A 28 6.04 16.27 -25.12
C ALA A 28 5.60 15.11 -24.22
N GLU A 29 6.58 14.35 -23.76
CA GLU A 29 6.43 13.30 -22.75
C GLU A 29 7.25 13.69 -21.53
N ASN A 30 6.73 13.44 -20.37
CA ASN A 30 7.44 13.70 -19.11
C ASN A 30 7.08 12.64 -18.07
N ASP A 31 8.09 12.21 -17.35
CA ASP A 31 8.00 11.29 -16.23
C ASP A 31 8.80 11.90 -15.07
N LEU A 32 8.12 12.17 -13.97
CA LEU A 32 8.68 12.73 -12.75
C LEU A 32 8.46 11.74 -11.63
N HIS A 33 9.57 11.29 -11.02
CA HIS A 33 9.58 10.45 -9.83
C HIS A 33 10.25 11.19 -8.66
N ILE A 34 9.57 11.28 -7.54
CA ILE A 34 10.09 11.85 -6.29
C ILE A 34 9.79 10.87 -5.18
N MET A 35 10.83 10.41 -4.49
CA MET A 35 10.69 9.54 -3.33
C MET A 35 11.56 10.04 -2.18
N THR A 36 11.05 9.95 -0.98
CA THR A 36 11.84 10.13 0.25
C THR A 36 11.46 9.08 1.26
N THR A 37 12.46 8.45 1.87
CA THR A 37 12.28 7.44 2.91
C THR A 37 13.29 7.63 4.02
N GLN A 38 12.85 7.49 5.26
CA GLN A 38 13.72 7.58 6.42
C GLN A 38 13.20 6.78 7.60
N ASN A 39 14.11 6.24 8.39
CA ASN A 39 13.80 5.68 9.68
C ASN A 39 13.73 6.80 10.73
N ILE A 40 12.54 7.03 11.30
CA ILE A 40 12.36 7.95 12.43
C ILE A 40 12.90 7.33 13.71
N PHE A 41 12.72 6.00 13.85
CA PHE A 41 13.29 5.16 14.90
C PHE A 41 13.94 3.92 14.25
N PRO A 42 14.81 3.19 14.94
CA PRO A 42 15.48 2.01 14.37
C PRO A 42 14.56 0.94 13.79
N SER A 43 13.32 0.87 14.30
CA SER A 43 12.31 -0.09 13.85
C SER A 43 11.15 0.52 13.09
N PHE A 44 11.14 1.83 12.87
CA PHE A 44 10.02 2.55 12.26
C PHE A 44 10.49 3.40 11.09
N ASN A 45 10.00 3.10 9.92
CA ASN A 45 10.27 3.81 8.68
C ASN A 45 9.02 4.54 8.18
N PHE A 46 9.26 5.68 7.55
CA PHE A 46 8.26 6.48 6.86
C PHE A 46 8.73 6.74 5.43
N THR A 47 7.83 6.61 4.47
CA THR A 47 8.10 6.80 3.03
C THR A 47 7.02 7.65 2.41
N LEU A 48 7.44 8.62 1.59
CA LEU A 48 6.59 9.37 0.67
C LEU A 48 7.09 9.15 -0.75
N GLU A 49 6.17 8.99 -1.68
CA GLU A 49 6.47 8.84 -3.10
C GLU A 49 5.43 9.58 -3.93
N TYR A 50 5.88 10.24 -4.96
CA TYR A 50 5.04 10.93 -5.93
C TYR A 50 5.56 10.65 -7.33
N ASP A 51 4.68 10.11 -8.16
CA ASP A 51 4.94 9.86 -9.58
C ASP A 51 3.97 10.65 -10.45
N ARG A 52 4.47 11.20 -11.53
CA ARG A 52 3.67 11.81 -12.56
C ARG A 52 4.19 11.44 -13.93
N VAL A 53 3.35 10.79 -14.72
CA VAL A 53 3.63 10.46 -16.12
C VAL A 53 2.64 11.20 -16.99
N GLY A 54 3.15 12.04 -17.89
CA GLY A 54 2.34 12.81 -18.82
C GLY A 54 2.81 12.62 -20.25
N ALA A 55 1.88 12.48 -21.18
CA ALA A 55 2.14 12.43 -22.60
C ALA A 55 1.04 13.14 -23.37
N ASN A 56 1.40 13.87 -24.43
CA ASN A 56 0.43 14.54 -25.29
C ASN A 56 -0.16 13.62 -26.36
N GLY A 57 0.47 12.48 -26.64
CA GLY A 57 0.08 11.58 -27.72
C GLY A 57 0.44 12.09 -29.10
N MET A 58 0.09 11.32 -30.13
CA MET A 58 0.38 11.66 -31.54
C MET A 58 -0.79 12.38 -32.21
N LEU A 59 -2.01 11.97 -31.91
CA LEU A 59 -3.23 12.51 -32.48
C LEU A 59 -3.85 13.59 -31.58
N GLU A 60 -4.82 14.31 -32.12
CA GLU A 60 -5.65 15.23 -31.34
C GLU A 60 -6.41 14.46 -30.26
N ASN A 61 -6.60 15.09 -29.08
CA ASN A 61 -7.31 14.55 -27.92
C ASN A 61 -6.80 13.17 -27.42
N GLU A 62 -5.47 12.97 -27.44
CA GLU A 62 -4.81 11.72 -26.99
C GLU A 62 -3.97 11.93 -25.71
N LYS A 63 -4.10 13.08 -25.08
CA LYS A 63 -3.33 13.46 -23.90
C LYS A 63 -3.61 12.54 -22.70
N VAL A 64 -2.53 12.12 -22.03
CA VAL A 64 -2.57 11.33 -20.78
C VAL A 64 -1.83 12.07 -19.67
N ASP A 65 -2.40 12.12 -18.48
CA ASP A 65 -1.77 12.64 -17.25
C ASP A 65 -2.10 11.70 -16.09
N ASN A 66 -1.09 10.89 -15.71
CA ASN A 66 -1.17 9.96 -14.59
C ASN A 66 -0.42 10.52 -13.40
N ARG A 67 -1.02 10.48 -12.23
CA ARG A 67 -0.42 10.91 -10.97
C ARG A 67 -0.64 9.86 -9.91
N THR A 68 0.43 9.48 -9.23
CA THR A 68 0.38 8.58 -8.08
C THR A 68 1.00 9.30 -6.90
N PHE A 69 0.35 9.23 -5.76
CA PHE A 69 0.90 9.66 -4.48
C PHE A 69 0.81 8.50 -3.50
N MET A 70 1.88 8.22 -2.80
CA MET A 70 1.94 7.20 -1.77
C MET A 70 2.55 7.78 -0.50
N ALA A 71 1.92 7.49 0.64
CA ALA A 71 2.49 7.67 1.97
C ALA A 71 2.39 6.33 2.70
N ALA A 72 3.52 5.78 3.10
CA ALA A 72 3.58 4.48 3.77
C ALA A 72 4.42 4.55 5.04
N VAL A 73 4.05 3.72 5.99
CA VAL A 73 4.80 3.50 7.22
C VAL A 73 5.01 2.01 7.43
N ASN A 74 6.17 1.63 7.92
CA ASN A 74 6.42 0.27 8.33
C ASN A 74 7.16 0.21 9.67
N HIS A 75 6.75 -0.75 10.47
CA HIS A 75 7.36 -1.07 11.74
C HIS A 75 7.88 -2.50 11.73
N LEU A 76 9.19 -2.67 11.97
CA LEU A 76 9.88 -3.95 12.00
C LEU A 76 10.34 -4.27 13.43
N GLY A 77 9.41 -4.68 14.27
CA GLY A 77 9.70 -5.13 15.63
C GLY A 77 9.99 -6.64 15.71
N LYS A 78 10.61 -7.09 16.80
CA LYS A 78 10.91 -8.53 17.03
C LYS A 78 9.64 -9.39 17.12
N LYS A 79 8.57 -8.88 17.71
CA LYS A 79 7.31 -9.60 17.94
C LYS A 79 6.15 -9.10 17.09
N TYR A 80 6.18 -7.83 16.73
CA TYR A 80 5.14 -7.17 15.96
C TYR A 80 5.74 -6.50 14.75
N GLN A 81 5.13 -6.72 13.59
CA GLN A 81 5.45 -6.07 12.34
C GLN A 81 4.18 -5.44 11.78
N MET A 82 4.31 -4.27 11.21
CA MET A 82 3.22 -3.53 10.61
C MET A 82 3.70 -2.87 9.34
N HIS A 83 2.85 -2.89 8.32
CA HIS A 83 3.00 -2.10 7.12
C HIS A 83 1.64 -1.50 6.78
N GLY A 84 1.57 -0.20 6.65
CA GLY A 84 0.33 0.48 6.35
C GLY A 84 0.58 1.76 5.57
N GLY A 85 -0.45 2.22 4.87
CA GLY A 85 -0.30 3.43 4.09
C GLY A 85 -1.54 3.84 3.33
N TYR A 86 -1.37 4.92 2.61
CA TYR A 86 -2.36 5.52 1.72
C TYR A 86 -1.77 5.67 0.33
N ILE A 87 -2.53 5.25 -0.68
CA ILE A 87 -2.16 5.37 -2.09
C ILE A 87 -3.28 6.10 -2.82
N TYR A 88 -2.93 7.17 -3.50
CA TYR A 88 -3.81 7.92 -4.38
C TYR A 88 -3.34 7.80 -5.81
N ASN A 89 -4.23 7.34 -6.70
CA ASN A 89 -3.97 7.28 -8.14
C ASN A 89 -5.02 8.13 -8.87
N LYS A 90 -4.56 8.97 -9.77
CA LYS A 90 -5.39 9.73 -10.70
C LYS A 90 -4.86 9.52 -12.11
N MET A 91 -5.73 9.07 -13.00
CA MET A 91 -5.46 8.99 -14.44
C MET A 91 -6.46 9.86 -15.16
N SER A 92 -5.99 10.78 -15.97
CA SER A 92 -6.80 11.56 -16.89
C SER A 92 -6.35 11.26 -18.32
N LYS A 93 -7.28 10.91 -19.17
CA LYS A 93 -6.98 10.56 -20.56
C LYS A 93 -7.99 11.24 -21.48
N GLY A 94 -7.52 11.87 -22.56
CA GLY A 94 -8.33 12.25 -23.70
C GLY A 94 -8.72 11.02 -24.50
N GLU A 95 -9.93 11.00 -25.01
CA GLU A 95 -10.46 9.90 -25.83
C GLU A 95 -10.79 10.45 -27.22
N ASN A 96 -10.06 10.04 -28.24
CA ASN A 96 -10.25 10.57 -29.60
C ASN A 96 -11.20 9.73 -30.47
N GLY A 97 -11.63 8.56 -30.01
CA GLY A 97 -12.52 7.67 -30.77
C GLY A 97 -11.93 7.11 -32.06
N GLY A 98 -10.65 7.36 -32.33
CA GLY A 98 -9.95 7.01 -33.56
C GLY A 98 -10.09 8.07 -34.64
N ILE A 99 -9.37 7.86 -35.75
CA ILE A 99 -9.38 8.75 -36.89
C ILE A 99 -10.66 8.61 -37.70
N VAL A 100 -11.08 9.69 -38.32
CA VAL A 100 -12.33 9.75 -39.14
C VAL A 100 -12.13 8.96 -40.43
N ASP A 101 -11.03 9.21 -41.13
CA ASP A 101 -10.73 8.57 -42.43
C ASP A 101 -9.35 7.90 -42.41
N ASN A 102 -9.30 6.61 -42.71
CA ASN A 102 -8.09 5.81 -42.78
C ASN A 102 -7.13 6.24 -43.92
N PHE A 103 -7.56 7.07 -44.85
CA PHE A 103 -6.71 7.61 -45.88
C PHE A 103 -5.54 8.39 -45.30
N TRP A 104 -5.75 9.16 -44.23
CA TRP A 104 -4.74 9.97 -43.55
C TRP A 104 -3.57 9.19 -42.93
N ILE A 105 -3.74 7.90 -42.67
CA ILE A 105 -2.64 7.04 -42.18
C ILE A 105 -1.52 6.89 -43.21
N ARG A 106 -1.88 6.98 -44.48
CA ARG A 106 -0.95 6.79 -45.61
C ARG A 106 -0.37 8.09 -46.17
N ASP A 107 -0.99 9.22 -45.80
CA ASP A 107 -0.53 10.53 -46.22
C ASP A 107 0.53 11.07 -45.24
N THR A 108 1.77 11.12 -45.68
CA THR A 108 2.88 11.64 -44.90
C THR A 108 3.07 13.15 -45.02
N THR A 109 2.23 13.82 -45.77
CA THR A 109 2.27 15.29 -46.00
C THR A 109 1.56 16.06 -44.89
N VAL A 110 0.63 15.40 -44.19
CA VAL A 110 -0.19 16.01 -43.12
C VAL A 110 0.41 15.68 -41.75
N GLY A 111 0.50 16.68 -40.89
CA GLY A 111 0.95 16.50 -39.51
C GLY A 111 -0.02 15.61 -38.71
N SER A 112 0.49 14.74 -37.86
CA SER A 112 -0.36 13.78 -37.13
C SER A 112 -1.46 14.46 -36.28
N ARG A 113 -1.27 15.71 -35.87
CA ARG A 113 -2.26 16.50 -35.12
C ARG A 113 -3.31 17.21 -35.99
N GLU A 114 -3.06 17.25 -37.26
CA GLU A 114 -4.01 17.78 -38.23
C GLU A 114 -5.00 16.72 -38.74
N ILE A 115 -4.76 15.46 -38.36
CA ILE A 115 -5.63 14.35 -38.72
C ILE A 115 -6.88 14.41 -37.83
N ASP A 116 -8.03 14.52 -38.51
CA ASP A 116 -9.32 14.58 -37.85
C ASP A 116 -9.64 13.32 -37.06
N VAL A 117 -10.02 13.50 -35.80
CA VAL A 117 -10.46 12.45 -34.90
C VAL A 117 -11.96 12.54 -34.63
N ARG A 118 -12.56 11.40 -34.28
CA ARG A 118 -14.01 11.30 -34.09
C ARG A 118 -14.52 12.03 -32.85
N LEU A 119 -13.70 12.14 -31.82
CA LEU A 119 -14.03 12.76 -30.53
C LEU A 119 -12.98 13.81 -30.18
N LYS A 120 -13.36 15.07 -30.12
CA LYS A 120 -12.44 16.18 -29.84
C LYS A 120 -12.44 16.61 -28.38
N ASP A 121 -13.55 16.38 -27.65
CA ASP A 121 -13.74 16.82 -26.27
C ASP A 121 -14.11 15.69 -25.30
N ALA A 122 -13.88 14.44 -25.70
CA ALA A 122 -14.14 13.31 -24.84
C ALA A 122 -12.95 13.04 -23.91
N SER A 123 -13.25 12.72 -22.67
CA SER A 123 -12.23 12.41 -21.66
C SER A 123 -12.67 11.35 -20.67
N THR A 124 -11.69 10.57 -20.21
CA THR A 124 -11.85 9.61 -19.11
C THR A 124 -11.02 10.05 -17.93
N LEU A 125 -11.65 10.13 -16.75
CA LEU A 125 -11.01 10.40 -15.48
C LEU A 125 -11.19 9.21 -14.55
N ILE A 126 -10.08 8.62 -14.11
CA ILE A 126 -10.06 7.54 -13.11
C ILE A 126 -9.39 8.05 -11.85
N LYS A 127 -10.04 7.85 -10.70
CA LYS A 127 -9.48 8.12 -9.37
C LYS A 127 -9.59 6.87 -8.53
N LYS A 128 -8.49 6.47 -7.90
CA LYS A 128 -8.48 5.37 -6.94
C LYS A 128 -7.76 5.82 -5.66
N ASN A 129 -8.42 5.63 -4.53
CA ASN A 129 -7.82 5.80 -3.21
C ASN A 129 -7.77 4.44 -2.54
N THR A 130 -6.66 4.12 -1.91
CA THR A 130 -6.48 2.87 -1.18
C THR A 130 -5.83 3.18 0.16
N VAL A 131 -6.44 2.72 1.24
CA VAL A 131 -5.83 2.66 2.57
C VAL A 131 -5.62 1.19 2.89
N PHE A 132 -4.43 0.82 3.31
CA PHE A 132 -4.10 -0.55 3.64
C PHE A 132 -3.36 -0.64 4.97
N LEU A 133 -3.51 -1.77 5.64
CA LEU A 133 -2.84 -2.08 6.89
C LEU A 133 -2.60 -3.59 6.98
N ASP A 134 -1.34 -3.98 6.93
CA ASP A 134 -0.88 -5.34 7.13
C ASP A 134 -0.17 -5.45 8.47
N GLN A 135 -0.55 -6.41 9.28
CA GLN A 135 -0.02 -6.61 10.61
C GLN A 135 0.33 -8.08 10.81
N THR A 136 1.45 -8.34 11.47
CA THR A 136 1.85 -9.69 11.85
C THR A 136 2.37 -9.69 13.27
N TYR A 137 1.81 -10.56 14.08
CA TYR A 137 2.26 -10.79 15.44
C TYR A 137 2.86 -12.18 15.55
N ARG A 138 4.08 -12.26 16.05
CA ARG A 138 4.81 -13.51 16.30
C ARG A 138 4.51 -14.01 17.69
N ILE A 139 3.99 -15.23 17.79
CA ILE A 139 3.75 -15.90 19.05
C ILE A 139 5.00 -16.71 19.39
N PRO A 140 5.74 -16.40 20.47
CA PRO A 140 6.91 -17.17 20.85
C PRO A 140 6.50 -18.59 21.28
N PHE A 141 7.20 -19.61 20.81
CA PHE A 141 6.90 -21.01 21.11
C PHE A 141 6.89 -21.34 22.61
N ASN A 142 7.70 -20.64 23.37
CA ASN A 142 7.81 -20.81 24.82
C ASN A 142 6.70 -20.10 25.63
N PHE A 143 5.67 -19.55 25.00
CA PHE A 143 4.56 -18.86 25.69
C PHE A 143 3.84 -19.76 26.72
N ILE A 144 3.52 -20.99 26.32
CA ILE A 144 2.87 -21.97 27.21
C ILE A 144 3.79 -22.34 28.35
N GLN A 145 5.09 -22.51 28.07
CA GLN A 145 6.11 -22.82 29.08
C GLN A 145 6.22 -21.66 30.10
N LYS A 146 6.34 -20.42 29.61
CA LYS A 146 6.39 -19.22 30.45
C LYS A 146 5.12 -19.05 31.31
N MET A 147 3.96 -19.43 30.81
CA MET A 147 2.73 -19.43 31.61
C MET A 147 2.76 -20.48 32.73
N LYS A 148 3.25 -21.70 32.44
CA LYS A 148 3.44 -22.75 33.44
C LYS A 148 4.43 -22.31 34.50
N ASP A 149 5.58 -21.77 34.11
CA ASP A 149 6.64 -21.31 35.01
C ASP A 149 6.14 -20.19 35.94
N ARG A 150 5.35 -19.22 35.41
CA ARG A 150 4.72 -18.19 36.25
C ARG A 150 3.77 -18.77 37.30
N LYS A 151 2.97 -19.80 36.94
CA LYS A 151 2.06 -20.45 37.90
C LYS A 151 2.82 -21.19 38.99
N VAL A 152 3.95 -21.84 38.62
CA VAL A 152 4.81 -22.56 39.58
C VAL A 152 5.49 -21.55 40.50
N LEU A 153 6.05 -20.45 39.94
CA LEU A 153 6.69 -19.41 40.75
C LEU A 153 5.72 -18.76 41.74
N LYS A 154 4.47 -18.56 41.32
CA LYS A 154 3.41 -18.02 42.21
C LYS A 154 3.09 -18.99 43.38
N LYS A 155 3.05 -20.29 43.11
CA LYS A 155 2.84 -21.30 44.17
C LYS A 155 4.05 -21.38 45.13
N GLU A 156 5.27 -21.28 44.63
CA GLU A 156 6.48 -21.27 45.45
C GLU A 156 6.57 -20.04 46.36
N ASN A 157 6.22 -18.86 45.81
CA ASN A 157 6.17 -17.64 46.62
C ASN A 157 5.08 -17.74 47.71
N ALA A 158 3.90 -18.28 47.41
CA ALA A 158 2.85 -18.50 48.41
C ALA A 158 3.30 -19.52 49.48
N TYR A 159 3.98 -20.57 49.10
CA TYR A 159 4.58 -21.54 50.05
C TYR A 159 5.62 -20.87 50.94
N ARG A 160 6.54 -20.11 50.35
CA ARG A 160 7.54 -19.33 51.07
C ARG A 160 6.91 -18.40 52.08
N ASP A 161 5.90 -17.63 51.69
CA ASP A 161 5.20 -16.69 52.56
C ASP A 161 4.52 -17.43 53.74
N SER A 162 3.94 -18.62 53.48
CA SER A 162 3.32 -19.44 54.52
C SER A 162 4.32 -19.98 55.54
N VAL A 163 5.52 -20.41 55.12
CA VAL A 163 6.59 -20.92 55.98
C VAL A 163 7.20 -19.77 56.80
N ILE A 164 7.42 -18.62 56.23
CA ILE A 164 7.90 -17.43 56.94
C ILE A 164 6.91 -17.01 58.04
N ALA A 165 5.60 -17.12 57.76
CA ALA A 165 4.54 -16.78 58.75
C ALA A 165 4.54 -17.71 59.98
N THR A 166 5.11 -18.92 59.91
CA THR A 166 5.24 -19.84 61.07
C THR A 166 6.30 -19.43 62.08
N GLY A 167 7.30 -18.61 61.66
CA GLY A 167 8.39 -18.13 62.54
C GLY A 167 9.42 -19.18 62.92
N ASP A 168 9.34 -20.41 62.38
CA ASP A 168 10.26 -21.50 62.68
C ASP A 168 11.54 -21.37 61.84
N SER A 169 12.66 -21.04 62.51
CA SER A 169 13.95 -20.79 61.87
C SER A 169 14.51 -22.01 61.14
N ILE A 170 14.21 -23.24 61.63
CA ILE A 170 14.70 -24.50 61.01
C ILE A 170 13.90 -24.76 59.75
N ALA A 171 12.62 -24.57 59.78
CA ALA A 171 11.74 -24.72 58.64
C ALA A 171 12.04 -23.70 57.54
N ILE A 172 12.37 -22.46 57.88
CA ILE A 172 12.77 -21.41 56.98
C ILE A 172 14.08 -21.75 56.26
N ALA A 173 15.11 -22.19 57.01
CA ALA A 173 16.40 -22.58 56.43
C ALA A 173 16.27 -23.78 55.46
N ALA A 174 15.51 -24.81 55.85
CA ALA A 174 15.25 -25.96 54.99
C ALA A 174 14.49 -25.57 53.68
N MET A 175 13.54 -24.67 53.78
CA MET A 175 12.80 -24.15 52.63
C MET A 175 13.69 -23.36 51.67
N GLU A 176 14.59 -22.50 52.19
CA GLU A 176 15.53 -21.73 51.37
C GLU A 176 16.46 -22.61 50.56
N VAL A 177 17.01 -23.66 51.17
CA VAL A 177 17.86 -24.64 50.48
C VAL A 177 17.07 -25.34 49.36
N LEU A 178 15.85 -25.77 49.66
CA LEU A 178 15.01 -26.49 48.68
C LEU A 178 14.56 -25.60 47.50
N LEU A 179 14.33 -24.31 47.76
CA LEU A 179 14.03 -23.35 46.71
C LEU A 179 15.25 -23.00 45.85
N ALA A 180 16.45 -22.92 46.48
CA ALA A 180 17.70 -22.68 45.77
C ALA A 180 18.03 -23.84 44.81
N GLU A 181 17.92 -25.09 45.25
CA GLU A 181 18.12 -26.28 44.40
C GLU A 181 17.11 -26.30 43.20
N LYS A 182 15.88 -25.96 43.46
CA LYS A 182 14.85 -25.86 42.40
C LYS A 182 15.14 -24.73 41.41
N GLN A 183 15.66 -23.60 41.88
CA GLN A 183 16.06 -22.50 41.01
C GLN A 183 17.26 -22.85 40.13
N GLU A 184 18.27 -23.51 40.71
CA GLU A 184 19.45 -23.96 40.00
C GLU A 184 19.12 -25.00 38.94
N SER A 185 18.28 -25.99 39.24
CA SER A 185 17.82 -27.00 38.29
C SER A 185 16.99 -26.40 37.14
N ARG A 186 16.31 -25.27 37.38
CA ARG A 186 15.57 -24.51 36.33
C ARG A 186 16.52 -23.68 35.49
N ALA A 187 17.52 -23.05 36.09
CA ALA A 187 18.52 -22.26 35.37
C ALA A 187 19.28 -23.15 34.37
N VAL A 188 19.65 -24.37 34.76
CA VAL A 188 20.28 -25.35 33.86
C VAL A 188 19.32 -25.72 32.72
N LYS A 189 18.06 -26.04 33.01
CA LYS A 189 17.06 -26.36 31.96
C LYS A 189 16.75 -25.18 31.07
N SER A 190 16.76 -23.94 31.57
CA SER A 190 16.53 -22.75 30.75
C SER A 190 17.73 -22.40 29.86
N ALA A 191 18.97 -22.70 30.31
CA ALA A 191 20.17 -22.52 29.51
C ALA A 191 20.17 -23.42 28.27
N ASP A 192 19.70 -24.67 28.38
CA ASP A 192 19.54 -25.59 27.25
C ASP A 192 18.42 -25.16 26.25
N THR A 193 17.43 -24.45 26.76
CA THR A 193 16.32 -23.95 25.92
C THR A 193 16.52 -22.53 25.39
N LEU A 194 17.59 -21.84 25.78
CA LEU A 194 17.86 -20.44 25.44
C LEU A 194 18.22 -20.21 23.94
N ASN A 195 18.44 -21.28 23.18
CA ASN A 195 18.81 -21.17 21.77
C ASN A 195 17.61 -21.29 20.80
N THR A 196 16.39 -21.32 21.31
CA THR A 196 15.19 -21.47 20.47
C THR A 196 14.21 -20.32 20.67
N ASP A 197 14.61 -19.10 20.28
CA ASP A 197 13.66 -18.07 19.89
C ASP A 197 13.00 -18.46 18.53
N ILE A 198 12.75 -19.73 18.33
CA ILE A 198 12.04 -20.27 17.18
C ILE A 198 10.58 -19.86 17.35
N THR A 199 10.22 -18.84 16.60
CA THR A 199 8.84 -18.44 16.43
C THR A 199 8.17 -19.47 15.54
N THR A 200 7.22 -20.22 16.06
CA THR A 200 6.55 -21.30 15.33
C THR A 200 5.17 -20.90 14.84
N ALA A 201 4.61 -19.82 15.36
CA ALA A 201 3.29 -19.34 14.96
C ALA A 201 3.27 -17.83 14.72
N PHE A 202 2.50 -17.43 13.72
CA PHE A 202 2.23 -16.04 13.38
C PHE A 202 0.72 -15.85 13.36
N ILE A 203 0.26 -14.74 13.85
CA ILE A 203 -1.09 -14.25 13.58
C ILE A 203 -0.92 -13.03 12.71
N GLY A 204 -1.47 -13.10 11.51
CA GLY A 204 -1.46 -12.02 10.54
C GLY A 204 -2.84 -11.48 10.27
N HIS A 205 -2.92 -10.19 10.04
CA HIS A 205 -4.13 -9.47 9.68
C HIS A 205 -3.80 -8.50 8.56
N SER A 206 -4.57 -8.57 7.48
CA SER A 206 -4.49 -7.65 6.34
C SER A 206 -5.84 -7.00 6.12
N SER A 207 -5.86 -5.69 6.06
CA SER A 207 -7.06 -4.90 5.81
C SER A 207 -6.80 -3.88 4.71
N GLU A 208 -7.66 -3.85 3.71
CA GLU A 208 -7.62 -2.90 2.60
C GLU A 208 -9.00 -2.28 2.40
N TYR A 209 -9.04 -0.96 2.37
CA TYR A 209 -10.19 -0.19 1.94
C TYR A 209 -9.83 0.61 0.69
N SER A 210 -10.56 0.41 -0.39
CA SER A 210 -10.34 1.15 -1.62
C SER A 210 -11.61 1.74 -2.20
N THR A 211 -11.49 2.94 -2.76
CA THR A 211 -12.52 3.60 -3.53
C THR A 211 -12.03 3.80 -4.94
N TYR A 212 -12.83 3.42 -5.91
CA TYR A 212 -12.58 3.59 -7.33
C TYR A 212 -13.70 4.43 -7.93
N ARG A 213 -13.33 5.43 -8.72
CA ARG A 213 -14.26 6.23 -9.49
C ARG A 213 -13.75 6.40 -10.91
N LYS A 214 -14.55 6.01 -11.89
CA LYS A 214 -14.33 6.31 -13.30
C LYS A 214 -15.42 7.27 -13.76
N ILE A 215 -15.03 8.32 -14.46
CA ILE A 215 -15.93 9.29 -15.06
C ILE A 215 -15.52 9.36 -16.53
N TYR A 216 -16.48 9.17 -17.40
CA TYR A 216 -16.37 9.46 -18.83
C TYR A 216 -17.27 10.66 -19.13
N GLU A 217 -16.75 11.63 -19.85
CA GLU A 217 -17.49 12.80 -20.30
C GLU A 217 -17.11 13.08 -21.74
N ASP A 218 -18.13 13.40 -22.53
CA ASP A 218 -17.98 13.86 -23.91
C ASP A 218 -18.94 15.01 -24.17
N LYS A 219 -18.40 16.12 -24.64
CA LYS A 219 -19.16 17.30 -25.02
C LYS A 219 -19.26 17.34 -26.53
N ILE A 220 -20.37 16.85 -27.08
CA ILE A 220 -20.59 16.79 -28.49
C ILE A 220 -21.11 18.16 -28.96
N GLY A 221 -20.36 18.84 -29.82
CA GLY A 221 -20.81 20.07 -30.49
C GLY A 221 -21.98 19.80 -31.41
N LEU A 222 -22.92 20.77 -31.53
CA LEU A 222 -24.05 20.64 -32.44
C LEU A 222 -23.63 20.49 -33.91
N GLU A 223 -22.45 21.01 -34.25
CA GLU A 223 -21.88 20.99 -35.61
C GLU A 223 -21.01 19.74 -35.87
N ASP A 224 -20.66 18.98 -34.84
CA ASP A 224 -19.83 17.80 -34.95
C ASP A 224 -20.64 16.57 -35.39
N THR A 225 -20.81 16.43 -36.71
CA THR A 225 -21.59 15.36 -37.32
C THR A 225 -21.00 13.98 -37.06
N GLU A 226 -19.66 13.84 -37.03
CA GLU A 226 -18.99 12.56 -36.86
C GLU A 226 -19.13 12.06 -35.41
N ALA A 227 -18.92 12.93 -34.42
CA ALA A 227 -19.15 12.57 -33.02
C ALA A 227 -20.61 12.22 -32.76
N ARG A 228 -21.53 12.96 -33.31
CA ARG A 228 -22.98 12.67 -33.23
C ARG A 228 -23.33 11.33 -33.86
N ASN A 229 -22.74 10.98 -34.99
CA ASN A 229 -22.95 9.70 -35.64
C ASN A 229 -22.40 8.53 -34.84
N LEU A 230 -21.27 8.71 -34.15
CA LEU A 230 -20.70 7.69 -33.31
C LEU A 230 -21.65 7.29 -32.15
N TYR A 231 -22.33 8.25 -31.54
CA TYR A 231 -23.28 8.03 -30.45
C TYR A 231 -24.72 7.86 -30.90
N ASN A 232 -25.02 8.16 -32.16
CA ASN A 232 -26.38 8.05 -32.69
C ASN A 232 -26.77 6.60 -32.91
N ASN A 233 -27.39 6.02 -31.93
CA ASN A 233 -27.95 4.67 -31.98
C ASN A 233 -29.37 4.66 -31.40
N LYS A 234 -30.01 3.51 -31.34
CA LYS A 234 -31.40 3.43 -30.87
C LYS A 234 -31.61 3.88 -29.39
N PHE A 235 -30.55 4.07 -28.63
CA PHE A 235 -30.61 4.54 -27.25
C PHE A 235 -30.32 6.04 -27.12
N TYR A 236 -29.48 6.60 -28.01
CA TYR A 236 -29.02 7.97 -27.96
C TYR A 236 -29.37 8.70 -29.28
N ILE A 237 -30.60 9.18 -29.37
CA ILE A 237 -31.06 9.94 -30.55
C ILE A 237 -30.64 11.40 -30.36
N ASN A 238 -29.77 11.92 -31.24
CA ASN A 238 -29.25 13.29 -31.24
C ASN A 238 -28.61 13.72 -29.88
N PRO A 239 -27.66 12.99 -29.35
CA PRO A 239 -27.00 13.38 -28.09
C PRO A 239 -26.21 14.68 -28.30
N THR A 240 -26.30 15.59 -27.34
CA THR A 240 -25.48 16.81 -27.26
C THR A 240 -24.31 16.67 -26.30
N ALA A 241 -24.38 15.71 -25.39
CA ALA A 241 -23.34 15.35 -24.47
C ALA A 241 -23.57 13.92 -23.97
N SER A 242 -22.49 13.21 -23.65
CA SER A 242 -22.55 11.92 -23.00
C SER A 242 -21.71 11.96 -21.72
N ALA A 243 -22.26 11.45 -20.64
CA ALA A 243 -21.54 11.33 -19.39
C ALA A 243 -21.90 10.01 -18.71
N ASP A 244 -20.89 9.30 -18.23
CA ASP A 244 -21.06 8.07 -17.46
C ASP A 244 -20.13 8.07 -16.25
N SER A 245 -20.60 7.58 -15.12
CA SER A 245 -19.79 7.49 -13.93
C SER A 245 -20.01 6.18 -13.18
N ILE A 246 -18.91 5.50 -12.88
CA ILE A 246 -18.90 4.29 -12.09
C ILE A 246 -18.15 4.57 -10.78
N ARG A 247 -18.76 4.23 -9.66
CA ARG A 247 -18.13 4.29 -8.34
C ARG A 247 -18.18 2.92 -7.69
N VAL A 248 -17.03 2.44 -7.25
CA VAL A 248 -16.89 1.17 -6.51
C VAL A 248 -16.19 1.45 -5.21
N MET A 249 -16.72 0.88 -4.13
CA MET A 249 -16.07 0.84 -2.82
C MET A 249 -15.81 -0.62 -2.47
N LYS A 250 -14.59 -0.95 -2.07
CA LYS A 250 -14.18 -2.30 -1.73
C LYS A 250 -13.51 -2.28 -0.36
N PHE A 251 -13.94 -3.19 0.50
CA PHE A 251 -13.30 -3.47 1.77
C PHE A 251 -12.92 -4.93 1.82
N GLU A 252 -11.64 -5.21 2.00
CA GLU A 252 -11.11 -6.55 2.20
C GLU A 252 -10.52 -6.65 3.60
N ASN A 253 -10.76 -7.76 4.26
CA ASN A 253 -10.23 -8.07 5.56
C ASN A 253 -9.84 -9.55 5.59
N LYS A 254 -8.58 -9.85 5.91
CA LYS A 254 -8.03 -11.21 5.91
C LYS A 254 -7.33 -11.45 7.25
N LEU A 255 -7.65 -12.56 7.88
CA LEU A 255 -6.94 -13.07 9.04
C LEU A 255 -6.26 -14.37 8.64
N PHE A 256 -4.99 -14.55 9.02
CA PHE A 256 -4.23 -15.76 8.72
C PHE A 256 -3.33 -16.16 9.89
N ILE A 257 -3.07 -17.44 9.99
CA ILE A 257 -2.24 -18.06 11.04
C ILE A 257 -1.17 -18.91 10.37
#